data_323f3a82345ed806d81c937fc75372aa
#
_entry.id   323f3a82345ed806d81c937fc75372aa
#
_cell.length_a   1.000
_cell.length_b   1.000
_cell.length_c   1.000
_cell.angle_alpha   90.00
_cell.angle_beta   90.00
_cell.angle_gamma   90.00
#
_symmetry.space_group_name_H-M   'P 1'
#
loop_
_entity.id
_entity.type
_entity.pdbx_description
1 polymer ?
#
loop_
_entity_poly.entity_id
_entity_poly.type
_entity_poly.pdbx_seq_one_letter_code
_entity_poly.pdbx_strand_id
1 'polypeptide(L)'
;MTMRYFFTLMTVALLLQGCMDKPDGKSVLTGTVDEYDGTGYLLLYNPSAGKGNSSYDTLAVGKNGEFRIELDLQESALRGLYLEYLGDRRNVIYCYMKPGGQLTVRMDGRLAESIEGDGAIESRYINRPEFFGYQYQQPDGTAMPYREFDAAVRRQQDTLRMMLVGAEADFAAAKEQDIEVMNDNMLFVYNRRLGRLGLRAWDDADFRRALYSIDLNDQDNLHRGLMSINTVEAINCRLANMPQLYAGEPSNARFFCFVRDSISDPYVRVALPSHVMSQMINPRKPQNLDRAFEVYHTIVGDTSVYHDIHKRYLDNSSQLLPGQPAPDFEMYDVKGNKVMFSAVIGGGKVTYVDFWATWCGPCVAEIPHLERLVEELKGNNKIRFVSVSLDENVDKWKQSLETDKPSWAQYNIPEAFRSTFAQRYKVNGIPQFMLFDGEGRIIDLNAPRPSNNKIREILTGK
;
A
#
# COMPACT_ATOMS: atom_id res chain seq x y z
N MET A 1 2.93 16.78 -5.82
CA MET A 1 3.02 15.75 -4.78
C MET A 1 3.12 14.41 -5.50
N THR A 2 4.34 13.97 -5.72
CA THR A 2 4.70 12.84 -6.58
C THR A 2 4.58 11.54 -5.77
N MET A 3 3.59 10.73 -6.11
CA MET A 3 3.37 9.41 -5.50
C MET A 3 4.35 8.42 -6.17
N ARG A 4 5.40 8.03 -5.45
CA ARG A 4 6.36 7.00 -5.85
C ARG A 4 5.71 5.63 -5.72
N TYR A 5 5.61 4.91 -6.81
CA TYR A 5 5.31 3.48 -6.79
C TYR A 5 6.60 2.71 -6.49
N PHE A 6 6.63 2.04 -5.35
CA PHE A 6 7.62 1.01 -5.05
C PHE A 6 7.34 -0.21 -5.93
N PHE A 7 8.21 -0.48 -6.88
CA PHE A 7 8.30 -1.81 -7.48
C PHE A 7 8.99 -2.73 -6.48
N THR A 8 8.22 -3.65 -5.92
CA THR A 8 8.78 -4.74 -5.12
C THR A 8 9.42 -5.73 -6.11
N LEU A 9 10.76 -5.77 -6.15
CA LEU A 9 11.51 -6.84 -6.81
C LEU A 9 11.17 -8.16 -6.09
N MET A 10 10.35 -8.98 -6.73
CA MET A 10 10.11 -10.35 -6.29
C MET A 10 11.21 -11.22 -6.91
N THR A 11 12.25 -11.52 -6.14
CA THR A 11 13.28 -12.49 -6.48
C THR A 11 12.67 -13.89 -6.41
N VAL A 12 12.42 -14.50 -7.57
CA VAL A 12 12.17 -15.95 -7.68
C VAL A 12 13.56 -16.62 -7.63
N ALA A 13 13.87 -17.24 -6.51
CA ALA A 13 15.04 -18.13 -6.40
C ALA A 13 14.67 -19.47 -7.05
N LEU A 14 15.03 -19.66 -8.31
CA LEU A 14 15.06 -20.97 -8.94
C LEU A 14 16.38 -21.67 -8.58
N LEU A 15 16.29 -22.67 -7.74
CA LEU A 15 17.35 -23.63 -7.49
C LEU A 15 17.48 -24.56 -8.71
N LEU A 16 18.38 -24.25 -9.62
CA LEU A 16 18.93 -25.21 -10.55
C LEU A 16 20.39 -25.49 -10.14
N GLN A 17 20.59 -26.60 -9.46
CA GLN A 17 21.93 -27.19 -9.25
C GLN A 17 22.41 -27.79 -10.59
N GLY A 18 23.06 -26.98 -11.41
CA GLY A 18 23.97 -27.45 -12.43
C GLY A 18 25.39 -27.24 -11.89
N CYS A 19 26.19 -28.31 -11.83
CA CYS A 19 27.64 -28.19 -11.63
C CYS A 19 28.23 -27.47 -12.83
N MET A 20 28.37 -26.14 -12.73
CA MET A 20 29.26 -25.38 -13.60
C MET A 20 30.58 -25.20 -12.85
N ASP A 21 31.70 -25.44 -13.55
CA ASP A 21 33.04 -25.15 -13.05
C ASP A 21 33.08 -23.72 -12.52
N LYS A 22 33.56 -23.56 -11.30
CA LYS A 22 33.69 -22.23 -10.66
C LYS A 22 34.69 -21.42 -11.47
N PRO A 23 34.36 -20.20 -11.90
CA PRO A 23 35.37 -19.32 -12.49
C PRO A 23 36.44 -19.00 -11.45
N ASP A 24 37.68 -19.33 -11.78
CA ASP A 24 38.85 -19.00 -10.98
C ASP A 24 39.13 -17.50 -11.09
N GLY A 25 38.60 -16.73 -10.16
CA GLY A 25 38.87 -15.28 -10.10
C GLY A 25 37.80 -14.48 -9.36
N LYS A 26 38.20 -13.36 -8.75
CA LYS A 26 37.31 -12.40 -8.13
C LYS A 26 36.64 -11.53 -9.20
N SER A 27 35.40 -11.22 -9.02
CA SER A 27 34.69 -10.23 -9.81
C SER A 27 35.18 -8.82 -9.42
N VAL A 28 35.42 -7.97 -10.40
CA VAL A 28 36.02 -6.65 -10.17
C VAL A 28 35.07 -5.56 -10.66
N LEU A 29 34.73 -4.65 -9.79
CA LEU A 29 34.02 -3.42 -10.10
C LEU A 29 34.98 -2.23 -9.94
N THR A 30 35.16 -1.50 -11.03
CA THR A 30 35.96 -0.26 -11.07
C THR A 30 35.10 0.90 -11.53
N GLY A 31 35.54 2.10 -11.28
CA GLY A 31 34.88 3.25 -11.87
C GLY A 31 35.46 4.58 -11.44
N THR A 32 34.83 5.62 -11.97
CA THR A 32 35.16 7.02 -11.66
C THR A 32 33.91 7.81 -11.32
N VAL A 33 34.02 8.68 -10.34
CA VAL A 33 33.02 9.69 -10.00
C VAL A 33 33.54 11.01 -10.53
N ASP A 34 32.89 11.56 -11.53
CA ASP A 34 33.31 12.84 -12.14
C ASP A 34 33.09 13.98 -11.15
N GLU A 35 33.97 14.95 -11.21
CA GLU A 35 33.96 16.14 -10.34
C GLU A 35 33.90 15.80 -8.83
N TYR A 36 34.47 14.67 -8.42
CA TYR A 36 34.54 14.28 -7.01
C TYR A 36 35.38 15.26 -6.20
N ASP A 37 34.75 15.94 -5.27
CA ASP A 37 35.38 16.98 -4.43
C ASP A 37 36.07 16.44 -3.15
N GLY A 38 36.02 15.14 -2.94
CA GLY A 38 36.59 14.47 -1.76
C GLY A 38 35.70 14.48 -0.53
N THR A 39 34.46 14.98 -0.59
CA THR A 39 33.54 15.11 0.58
C THR A 39 32.46 14.07 0.45
N GLY A 40 32.13 13.21 -0.08
CA GLY A 40 31.07 12.19 -0.12
C GLY A 40 31.59 10.79 0.17
N TYR A 41 30.66 9.90 0.39
CA TYR A 41 30.92 8.48 0.55
C TYR A 41 30.32 7.71 -0.61
N LEU A 42 31.10 6.81 -1.22
CA LEU A 42 30.55 5.82 -2.13
C LEU A 42 30.19 4.57 -1.35
N LEU A 43 28.93 4.18 -1.39
CA LEU A 43 28.42 3.02 -0.69
C LEU A 43 28.06 1.91 -1.71
N LEU A 44 28.49 0.68 -1.41
CA LEU A 44 28.06 -0.52 -2.11
C LEU A 44 26.87 -1.13 -1.38
N TYR A 45 25.75 -1.23 -2.04
CA TYR A 45 24.54 -1.86 -1.55
C TYR A 45 24.38 -3.28 -2.09
N ASN A 46 24.07 -4.21 -1.20
CA ASN A 46 23.72 -5.58 -1.58
C ASN A 46 22.22 -5.83 -1.39
N PRO A 47 21.41 -5.82 -2.45
CA PRO A 47 19.96 -6.04 -2.37
C PRO A 47 19.58 -7.49 -2.02
N SER A 48 20.50 -8.47 -2.21
CA SER A 48 20.26 -9.90 -1.95
C SER A 48 20.49 -10.32 -0.49
N ALA A 49 21.02 -9.45 0.36
CA ALA A 49 21.18 -9.71 1.80
C ALA A 49 19.79 -9.66 2.45
N GLY A 50 19.18 -10.81 2.66
CA GLY A 50 17.81 -11.12 3.11
C GLY A 50 17.00 -10.08 3.89
N LYS A 51 15.68 -10.28 3.97
CA LYS A 51 14.71 -9.38 4.63
C LYS A 51 15.20 -8.90 6.00
N GLY A 52 15.61 -7.62 6.08
CA GLY A 52 15.94 -6.93 7.31
C GLY A 52 17.39 -6.48 7.49
N ASN A 53 18.34 -6.94 6.69
CA ASN A 53 19.74 -6.51 6.72
C ASN A 53 20.22 -6.09 5.33
N SER A 54 19.87 -4.88 4.91
CA SER A 54 20.62 -4.23 3.84
C SER A 54 22.00 -3.87 4.37
N SER A 55 23.04 -4.60 3.92
CA SER A 55 24.42 -4.22 4.25
C SER A 55 24.88 -3.15 3.26
N TYR A 56 25.45 -2.11 3.79
CA TYR A 56 26.15 -1.09 3.01
C TYR A 56 27.64 -1.19 3.36
N ASP A 57 28.48 -1.35 2.36
CA ASP A 57 29.92 -1.27 2.52
C ASP A 57 30.40 0.08 2.01
N THR A 58 31.18 0.80 2.80
CA THR A 58 31.78 2.06 2.34
C THR A 58 33.00 1.75 1.47
N LEU A 59 32.98 2.30 0.24
CA LEU A 59 34.08 2.16 -0.69
C LEU A 59 35.06 3.33 -0.57
N ALA A 60 36.34 3.01 -0.61
CA ALA A 60 37.40 4.03 -0.71
C ALA A 60 37.39 4.62 -2.12
N VAL A 61 37.28 5.95 -2.21
CA VAL A 61 37.38 6.72 -3.46
C VAL A 61 38.69 7.52 -3.41
N GLY A 62 39.47 7.40 -4.46
CA GLY A 62 40.71 8.16 -4.65
C GLY A 62 40.43 9.65 -4.85
N LYS A 63 41.48 10.50 -4.65
CA LYS A 63 41.33 11.95 -4.85
C LYS A 63 40.91 12.38 -6.25
N ASN A 64 41.14 11.51 -7.24
CA ASN A 64 40.73 11.67 -8.65
C ASN A 64 39.37 11.07 -8.95
N GLY A 65 38.60 10.65 -7.92
CA GLY A 65 37.27 10.02 -8.07
C GLY A 65 37.30 8.54 -8.41
N GLU A 66 38.47 7.92 -8.57
CA GLU A 66 38.58 6.50 -8.92
C GLU A 66 38.24 5.59 -7.73
N PHE A 67 37.59 4.47 -8.02
CA PHE A 67 37.33 3.40 -7.06
C PHE A 67 37.51 2.03 -7.68
N ARG A 68 37.82 1.04 -6.83
CA ARG A 68 37.94 -0.39 -7.20
C ARG A 68 37.48 -1.25 -6.04
N ILE A 69 36.68 -2.28 -6.33
CA ILE A 69 36.29 -3.32 -5.39
C ILE A 69 36.40 -4.69 -6.04
N GLU A 70 36.82 -5.68 -5.24
CA GLU A 70 36.83 -7.08 -5.60
C GLU A 70 35.79 -7.84 -4.80
N LEU A 71 34.94 -8.59 -5.50
CA LEU A 71 33.86 -9.38 -4.94
C LEU A 71 34.05 -10.86 -5.24
N ASP A 72 33.87 -11.71 -4.25
CA ASP A 72 33.82 -13.17 -4.44
C ASP A 72 32.36 -13.56 -4.69
N LEU A 73 32.00 -13.72 -5.96
CA LEU A 73 30.66 -14.06 -6.39
C LEU A 73 30.60 -15.50 -6.89
N GLN A 74 29.65 -16.27 -6.39
CA GLN A 74 29.39 -17.64 -6.85
C GLN A 74 28.35 -17.69 -7.98
N GLU A 75 27.56 -16.63 -8.13
CA GLU A 75 26.54 -16.44 -9.15
C GLU A 75 26.45 -14.96 -9.53
N SER A 76 25.82 -14.66 -10.66
CA SER A 76 25.56 -13.28 -11.08
C SER A 76 24.72 -12.56 -10.03
N ALA A 77 25.13 -11.35 -9.67
CA ALA A 77 24.53 -10.62 -8.56
C ALA A 77 24.36 -9.13 -8.86
N LEU A 78 23.24 -8.58 -8.41
CA LEU A 78 22.98 -7.15 -8.46
C LEU A 78 23.65 -6.44 -7.29
N ARG A 79 24.32 -5.32 -7.57
CA ARG A 79 24.91 -4.41 -6.59
C ARG A 79 24.44 -3.00 -6.87
N GLY A 80 24.19 -2.21 -5.84
CA GLY A 80 23.86 -0.80 -5.99
C GLY A 80 25.04 0.07 -5.57
N LEU A 81 25.40 1.03 -6.39
CA LEU A 81 26.34 2.08 -6.05
C LEU A 81 25.59 3.33 -5.65
N TYR A 82 25.88 3.86 -4.46
CA TYR A 82 25.36 5.12 -3.98
C TYR A 82 26.49 6.10 -3.76
N LEU A 83 26.38 7.28 -4.31
CA LEU A 83 27.16 8.39 -3.85
C LEU A 83 26.32 9.19 -2.83
N GLU A 84 26.74 9.19 -1.57
CA GLU A 84 26.04 9.89 -0.49
C GLU A 84 26.74 11.26 -0.25
N TYR A 85 26.06 12.32 -0.72
CA TYR A 85 26.37 13.69 -0.36
C TYR A 85 25.32 14.20 0.62
N LEU A 86 25.73 14.58 1.84
CA LEU A 86 24.88 15.28 2.82
C LEU A 86 23.48 14.64 3.04
N GLY A 87 23.40 13.30 2.99
CA GLY A 87 22.15 12.58 3.29
C GLY A 87 21.16 12.45 2.14
N ASP A 88 21.51 12.83 0.91
CA ASP A 88 20.64 12.63 -0.26
C ASP A 88 20.89 11.27 -0.93
N ARG A 89 20.05 10.29 -0.60
CA ARG A 89 20.14 8.88 -1.07
C ARG A 89 19.28 8.60 -2.31
N ARG A 90 18.93 9.57 -3.13
CA ARG A 90 17.90 9.41 -4.15
C ARG A 90 18.31 8.68 -5.43
N ASN A 91 19.63 8.56 -5.70
CA ASN A 91 20.10 7.95 -6.93
C ASN A 91 21.02 6.76 -6.65
N VAL A 92 20.63 5.61 -7.19
CA VAL A 92 21.36 4.35 -7.12
C VAL A 92 21.72 3.93 -8.53
N ILE A 93 22.99 3.65 -8.76
CA ILE A 93 23.42 2.98 -9.98
C ILE A 93 23.53 1.50 -9.70
N TYR A 94 22.76 0.70 -10.41
CA TYR A 94 22.76 -0.74 -10.27
C TYR A 94 23.77 -1.39 -11.20
N CYS A 95 24.63 -2.21 -10.64
CA CYS A 95 25.65 -2.97 -11.33
C CYS A 95 25.31 -4.45 -11.29
N TYR A 96 25.11 -5.05 -12.47
CA TYR A 96 24.95 -6.50 -12.60
C TYR A 96 26.32 -7.14 -12.73
N MET A 97 26.77 -7.78 -11.66
CA MET A 97 28.11 -8.35 -11.56
C MET A 97 28.09 -9.85 -11.89
N LYS A 98 28.95 -10.29 -12.77
CA LYS A 98 29.14 -11.71 -13.14
C LYS A 98 30.32 -12.32 -12.38
N PRO A 99 30.26 -13.62 -12.01
CA PRO A 99 31.41 -14.31 -11.39
C PRO A 99 32.69 -14.20 -12.24
N GLY A 100 33.78 -13.75 -11.64
CA GLY A 100 35.06 -13.53 -12.33
C GLY A 100 35.08 -12.40 -13.37
N GLY A 101 33.95 -11.70 -13.55
CA GLY A 101 33.80 -10.63 -14.53
C GLY A 101 34.39 -9.30 -14.10
N GLN A 102 34.60 -8.41 -15.04
CA GLN A 102 35.08 -7.05 -14.84
C GLN A 102 34.04 -6.06 -15.37
N LEU A 103 33.59 -5.13 -14.51
CA LEU A 103 32.64 -4.08 -14.85
C LEU A 103 33.25 -2.72 -14.49
N THR A 104 33.15 -1.77 -15.40
CA THR A 104 33.60 -0.38 -15.19
C THR A 104 32.42 0.58 -15.31
N VAL A 105 32.30 1.50 -14.34
CA VAL A 105 31.22 2.49 -14.29
C VAL A 105 31.82 3.89 -14.21
N ARG A 106 31.37 4.77 -15.09
CA ARG A 106 31.60 6.21 -14.97
C ARG A 106 30.30 6.90 -14.56
N MET A 107 30.36 7.75 -13.56
CA MET A 107 29.17 8.40 -13.00
C MET A 107 29.39 9.88 -12.70
N ASP A 108 28.40 10.72 -12.97
CA ASP A 108 28.38 12.15 -12.66
C ASP A 108 27.90 12.47 -11.24
N GLY A 109 27.96 11.48 -10.36
CA GLY A 109 27.42 11.57 -9.00
C GLY A 109 25.91 11.27 -8.89
N ARG A 110 25.17 11.23 -9.99
CA ARG A 110 23.70 10.98 -9.99
C ARG A 110 23.28 9.91 -10.99
N LEU A 111 23.90 9.83 -12.12
CA LEU A 111 23.60 8.93 -13.22
C LEU A 111 24.86 8.21 -13.66
N ALA A 112 24.70 7.01 -14.22
CA ALA A 112 25.78 6.36 -14.93
C ALA A 112 25.91 7.02 -16.31
N GLU A 113 27.07 7.63 -16.57
CA GLU A 113 27.41 8.16 -17.89
C GLU A 113 27.82 7.02 -18.84
N SER A 114 28.60 6.07 -18.34
CA SER A 114 28.93 4.84 -19.09
C SER A 114 29.02 3.64 -18.15
N ILE A 115 28.68 2.47 -18.69
CA ILE A 115 28.84 1.16 -18.04
C ILE A 115 29.39 0.22 -19.09
N GLU A 116 30.59 -0.34 -18.87
CA GLU A 116 31.32 -1.16 -19.80
C GLU A 116 31.86 -2.43 -19.14
N GLY A 117 32.03 -3.52 -19.92
CA GLY A 117 32.54 -4.80 -19.43
C GLY A 117 31.48 -5.87 -19.22
N ASP A 118 31.80 -6.86 -18.37
CA ASP A 118 30.95 -8.02 -18.11
C ASP A 118 29.73 -7.63 -17.25
N GLY A 119 28.54 -7.82 -17.80
CA GLY A 119 27.27 -7.37 -17.14
C GLY A 119 26.85 -5.94 -17.50
N ALA A 120 27.55 -5.30 -18.47
CA ALA A 120 27.22 -3.93 -18.87
C ALA A 120 25.85 -3.82 -19.55
N ILE A 121 25.43 -4.82 -20.33
CA ILE A 121 24.10 -4.83 -20.96
C ILE A 121 23.01 -4.85 -19.92
N GLU A 122 23.09 -5.76 -18.97
CA GLU A 122 22.15 -5.92 -17.86
C GLU A 122 22.11 -4.67 -16.99
N SER A 123 23.29 -4.13 -16.68
CA SER A 123 23.41 -2.90 -15.88
C SER A 123 22.79 -1.69 -16.59
N ARG A 124 23.06 -1.51 -17.88
CA ARG A 124 22.43 -0.44 -18.68
C ARG A 124 20.92 -0.60 -18.78
N TYR A 125 20.43 -1.84 -18.95
CA TYR A 125 19.00 -2.12 -18.95
C TYR A 125 18.33 -1.71 -17.63
N ILE A 126 18.95 -2.00 -16.47
CA ILE A 126 18.40 -1.69 -15.15
C ILE A 126 18.40 -0.18 -14.89
N ASN A 127 19.50 0.51 -15.26
CA ASN A 127 19.67 1.95 -15.02
C ASN A 127 19.07 2.84 -16.11
N ARG A 128 18.38 2.27 -17.08
CA ARG A 128 17.75 3.05 -18.14
C ARG A 128 16.87 4.15 -17.54
N PRO A 129 16.80 5.33 -18.17
CA PRO A 129 15.85 6.35 -17.78
C PRO A 129 14.43 5.78 -17.74
N GLU A 130 13.65 6.16 -16.74
CA GLU A 130 12.25 5.75 -16.68
C GLU A 130 11.52 6.24 -17.93
N PHE A 131 11.06 5.31 -18.76
CA PHE A 131 10.27 5.60 -19.96
C PHE A 131 8.80 5.90 -19.63
N PHE A 132 8.51 6.67 -18.56
CA PHE A 132 7.17 6.88 -18.08
C PHE A 132 6.50 8.17 -18.57
N GLY A 133 6.85 8.60 -19.77
CA GLY A 133 6.27 9.79 -20.41
C GLY A 133 5.15 9.50 -21.40
N TYR A 134 4.26 8.50 -21.14
CA TYR A 134 3.12 8.31 -22.02
C TYR A 134 2.18 9.51 -21.97
N GLN A 135 1.76 9.96 -23.14
CA GLN A 135 0.68 10.93 -23.27
C GLN A 135 -0.66 10.20 -23.13
N TYR A 136 -1.57 10.82 -22.41
CA TYR A 136 -2.93 10.31 -22.17
C TYR A 136 -4.00 11.26 -22.72
N GLN A 137 -3.58 12.45 -23.09
CA GLN A 137 -4.44 13.50 -23.67
C GLN A 137 -3.82 14.04 -24.95
N GLN A 138 -4.68 14.42 -25.87
CA GLN A 138 -4.35 15.23 -27.03
C GLN A 138 -4.12 16.70 -26.61
N PRO A 139 -3.46 17.52 -27.43
CA PRO A 139 -3.25 18.95 -27.14
C PRO A 139 -4.54 19.75 -26.89
N ASP A 140 -5.68 19.28 -27.44
CA ASP A 140 -7.01 19.89 -27.23
C ASP A 140 -7.69 19.44 -25.93
N GLY A 141 -7.03 18.64 -25.10
CA GLY A 141 -7.53 18.13 -23.82
C GLY A 141 -8.42 16.88 -23.93
N THR A 142 -8.70 16.39 -25.13
CA THR A 142 -9.42 15.12 -25.32
C THR A 142 -8.54 13.91 -24.96
N ALA A 143 -9.17 12.74 -24.73
CA ALA A 143 -8.44 11.51 -24.48
C ALA A 143 -7.59 11.14 -25.72
N MET A 144 -6.33 10.74 -25.50
CA MET A 144 -5.55 10.07 -26.55
C MET A 144 -6.27 8.77 -26.92
N PRO A 145 -6.52 8.49 -28.21
CA PRO A 145 -7.12 7.23 -28.63
C PRO A 145 -6.33 6.02 -28.12
N TYR A 146 -7.02 5.01 -27.61
CA TYR A 146 -6.37 3.82 -27.03
C TYR A 146 -5.41 3.14 -28.02
N ARG A 147 -5.77 3.08 -29.30
CA ARG A 147 -4.93 2.51 -30.34
C ARG A 147 -3.57 3.22 -30.46
N GLU A 148 -3.54 4.53 -30.33
CA GLU A 148 -2.30 5.32 -30.39
C GLU A 148 -1.45 5.10 -29.13
N PHE A 149 -2.09 5.05 -27.97
CA PHE A 149 -1.46 4.74 -26.69
C PHE A 149 -0.83 3.32 -26.73
N ASP A 150 -1.60 2.30 -27.13
CA ASP A 150 -1.12 0.92 -27.25
C ASP A 150 0.08 0.81 -28.22
N ALA A 151 0.00 1.51 -29.36
CA ALA A 151 1.12 1.56 -30.30
C ALA A 151 2.38 2.22 -29.69
N ALA A 152 2.24 3.22 -28.84
CA ALA A 152 3.36 3.84 -28.14
C ALA A 152 3.95 2.88 -27.10
N VAL A 153 3.11 2.14 -26.35
CA VAL A 153 3.55 1.09 -25.42
C VAL A 153 4.34 0.01 -26.13
N ARG A 154 3.84 -0.51 -27.26
CA ARG A 154 4.53 -1.55 -28.05
C ARG A 154 5.89 -1.08 -28.58
N ARG A 155 5.97 0.14 -29.11
CA ARG A 155 7.28 0.69 -29.55
C ARG A 155 8.29 0.76 -28.40
N GLN A 156 7.83 1.09 -27.21
CA GLN A 156 8.70 1.11 -26.04
C GLN A 156 9.15 -0.30 -25.63
N GLN A 157 8.25 -1.28 -25.68
CA GLN A 157 8.58 -2.68 -25.42
C GLN A 157 9.63 -3.21 -26.41
N ASP A 158 9.46 -2.89 -27.70
CA ASP A 158 10.45 -3.27 -28.72
C ASP A 158 11.82 -2.64 -28.42
N THR A 159 11.85 -1.40 -27.95
CA THR A 159 13.09 -0.75 -27.49
C THR A 159 13.71 -1.50 -26.31
N LEU A 160 12.90 -1.91 -25.32
CA LEU A 160 13.36 -2.69 -24.18
C LEU A 160 13.93 -4.05 -24.60
N ARG A 161 13.28 -4.75 -25.56
CA ARG A 161 13.79 -6.00 -26.14
C ARG A 161 15.12 -5.83 -26.85
N MET A 162 15.26 -4.76 -27.63
CA MET A 162 16.54 -4.45 -28.28
C MET A 162 17.67 -4.21 -27.28
N MET A 163 17.37 -3.60 -26.12
CA MET A 163 18.37 -3.41 -25.06
C MET A 163 18.81 -4.71 -24.38
N LEU A 164 18.04 -5.80 -24.50
CA LEU A 164 18.38 -7.11 -23.96
C LEU A 164 19.23 -7.97 -24.91
N VAL A 165 19.47 -7.52 -26.13
CA VAL A 165 20.27 -8.27 -27.09
C VAL A 165 21.72 -8.42 -26.58
N GLY A 166 22.16 -9.67 -26.39
CA GLY A 166 23.45 -10.01 -25.82
C GLY A 166 23.52 -10.07 -24.30
N ALA A 167 22.40 -9.86 -23.58
CA ALA A 167 22.31 -10.09 -22.14
C ALA A 167 22.42 -11.58 -21.81
N GLU A 168 22.73 -11.88 -20.55
CA GLU A 168 22.70 -13.24 -20.01
C GLU A 168 21.31 -13.86 -20.17
N ALA A 169 21.25 -15.13 -20.59
CA ALA A 169 19.98 -15.77 -20.98
C ALA A 169 18.90 -15.73 -19.91
N ASP A 170 19.25 -16.05 -18.66
CA ASP A 170 18.30 -16.05 -17.54
C ASP A 170 17.81 -14.64 -17.21
N PHE A 171 18.71 -13.65 -17.30
CA PHE A 171 18.34 -12.25 -17.12
C PHE A 171 17.39 -11.79 -18.22
N ALA A 172 17.72 -12.08 -19.48
CA ALA A 172 16.90 -11.71 -20.64
C ALA A 172 15.51 -12.36 -20.55
N ALA A 173 15.42 -13.64 -20.20
CA ALA A 173 14.16 -14.35 -20.03
C ALA A 173 13.29 -13.74 -18.92
N ALA A 174 13.90 -13.42 -17.76
CA ALA A 174 13.17 -12.77 -16.67
C ALA A 174 12.66 -11.38 -17.07
N LYS A 175 13.44 -10.60 -17.82
CA LYS A 175 13.05 -9.27 -18.28
C LYS A 175 12.03 -9.30 -19.41
N GLU A 176 12.05 -10.29 -20.28
CA GLU A 176 10.99 -10.51 -21.27
C GLU A 176 9.65 -10.76 -20.59
N GLN A 177 9.65 -11.57 -19.54
CA GLN A 177 8.45 -11.78 -18.74
C GLN A 177 7.94 -10.47 -18.08
N ASP A 178 8.84 -9.62 -17.55
CA ASP A 178 8.48 -8.29 -17.02
C ASP A 178 7.85 -7.41 -18.11
N ILE A 179 8.35 -7.47 -19.35
CA ILE A 179 7.83 -6.70 -20.51
C ILE A 179 6.42 -7.20 -20.89
N GLU A 180 6.18 -8.50 -20.91
CA GLU A 180 4.86 -9.08 -21.19
C GLU A 180 3.85 -8.67 -20.12
N VAL A 181 4.19 -8.80 -18.84
CA VAL A 181 3.33 -8.37 -17.72
C VAL A 181 3.02 -6.87 -17.78
N MET A 182 3.99 -6.05 -18.20
CA MET A 182 3.77 -4.63 -18.38
C MET A 182 2.68 -4.34 -19.41
N ASN A 183 2.62 -5.09 -20.52
CA ASN A 183 1.63 -4.90 -21.58
C ASN A 183 0.20 -5.01 -21.02
N ASP A 184 -0.07 -6.08 -20.30
CA ASP A 184 -1.40 -6.33 -19.75
C ASP A 184 -1.82 -5.29 -18.72
N ASN A 185 -0.86 -4.77 -17.96
CA ASN A 185 -1.12 -3.69 -17.00
C ASN A 185 -1.40 -2.34 -17.65
N MET A 186 -0.86 -2.07 -18.85
CA MET A 186 -0.97 -0.73 -19.48
C MET A 186 -2.40 -0.38 -19.88
N LEU A 187 -3.24 -1.35 -20.20
CA LEU A 187 -4.67 -1.14 -20.42
C LEU A 187 -5.32 -0.46 -19.19
N PHE A 188 -5.02 -0.96 -17.98
CA PHE A 188 -5.59 -0.44 -16.74
C PHE A 188 -4.89 0.85 -16.28
N VAL A 189 -3.61 1.01 -16.59
CA VAL A 189 -2.90 2.29 -16.39
C VAL A 189 -3.56 3.39 -17.22
N TYR A 190 -3.86 3.13 -18.48
CA TYR A 190 -4.57 4.06 -19.35
C TYR A 190 -5.93 4.44 -18.75
N ASN A 191 -6.76 3.44 -18.38
CA ASN A 191 -8.08 3.68 -17.78
C ASN A 191 -7.99 4.55 -16.50
N ARG A 192 -7.07 4.21 -15.58
CA ARG A 192 -6.89 4.97 -14.33
C ARG A 192 -6.38 6.38 -14.57
N ARG A 193 -5.50 6.58 -15.55
CA ARG A 193 -4.96 7.90 -15.88
C ARG A 193 -6.01 8.80 -16.48
N LEU A 194 -6.80 8.31 -17.43
CA LEU A 194 -7.92 9.06 -17.99
C LEU A 194 -8.94 9.43 -16.90
N GLY A 195 -9.28 8.50 -16.01
CA GLY A 195 -10.19 8.78 -14.89
C GLY A 195 -9.71 9.93 -13.99
N ARG A 196 -8.38 10.05 -13.73
CA ARG A 196 -7.81 11.18 -12.99
C ARG A 196 -7.87 12.52 -13.73
N LEU A 197 -8.00 12.48 -15.04
CA LEU A 197 -8.15 13.65 -15.90
C LEU A 197 -9.63 13.99 -16.14
N GLY A 198 -10.58 13.25 -15.54
CA GLY A 198 -12.01 13.40 -15.74
C GLY A 198 -12.50 12.83 -17.07
N LEU A 199 -11.69 12.04 -17.77
CA LEU A 199 -11.98 11.41 -19.04
C LEU A 199 -12.34 9.92 -18.85
N ARG A 200 -13.00 9.31 -19.83
CA ARG A 200 -13.47 7.93 -19.74
C ARG A 200 -12.85 7.07 -20.83
N ALA A 201 -11.99 6.12 -20.45
CA ALA A 201 -11.46 5.13 -21.39
C ALA A 201 -12.55 4.27 -22.03
N TRP A 202 -13.67 4.06 -21.32
CA TRP A 202 -14.82 3.28 -21.82
C TRP A 202 -15.45 3.83 -23.07
N ASP A 203 -15.33 5.12 -23.35
CA ASP A 203 -15.91 5.76 -24.54
C ASP A 203 -15.13 5.37 -25.81
N ASP A 204 -13.90 4.90 -25.68
CA ASP A 204 -13.05 4.38 -26.77
C ASP A 204 -13.40 2.93 -27.14
N ALA A 205 -13.69 2.68 -28.42
CA ALA A 205 -14.07 1.35 -28.91
C ALA A 205 -12.92 0.34 -28.92
N ASP A 206 -11.70 0.81 -29.18
CA ASP A 206 -10.51 -0.04 -29.18
C ASP A 206 -10.11 -0.45 -27.77
N PHE A 207 -10.27 0.46 -26.80
CA PHE A 207 -10.14 0.12 -25.37
C PHE A 207 -11.14 -0.97 -24.96
N ARG A 208 -12.42 -0.83 -25.30
CA ARG A 208 -13.43 -1.85 -24.99
C ARG A 208 -13.08 -3.19 -25.63
N ARG A 209 -12.64 -3.19 -26.90
CA ARG A 209 -12.23 -4.41 -27.59
C ARG A 209 -11.07 -5.10 -26.87
N ALA A 210 -10.03 -4.35 -26.48
CA ALA A 210 -8.90 -4.86 -25.72
C ALA A 210 -9.32 -5.40 -24.34
N LEU A 211 -10.22 -4.69 -23.64
CA LEU A 211 -10.75 -5.14 -22.35
C LEU A 211 -11.53 -6.46 -22.47
N TYR A 212 -12.30 -6.63 -23.54
CA TYR A 212 -13.09 -7.84 -23.77
C TYR A 212 -12.27 -9.00 -24.35
N SER A 213 -11.08 -8.76 -24.89
CA SER A 213 -10.15 -9.83 -25.34
C SER A 213 -9.41 -10.51 -24.20
N ILE A 214 -9.47 -9.96 -22.97
CA ILE A 214 -8.86 -10.61 -21.81
C ILE A 214 -9.62 -11.90 -21.50
N ASP A 215 -8.93 -13.03 -21.55
CA ASP A 215 -9.48 -14.32 -21.12
C ASP A 215 -9.54 -14.38 -19.59
N LEU A 216 -10.75 -14.31 -19.06
CA LEU A 216 -11.00 -14.35 -17.63
C LEU A 216 -10.89 -15.76 -17.03
N ASN A 217 -10.77 -16.79 -17.86
CA ASN A 217 -10.63 -18.20 -17.45
C ASN A 217 -9.18 -18.71 -17.51
N ASP A 218 -8.24 -17.86 -17.90
CA ASP A 218 -6.82 -18.24 -18.01
C ASP A 218 -6.20 -18.42 -16.61
N GLN A 219 -5.81 -19.67 -16.29
CA GLN A 219 -5.18 -20.03 -15.03
C GLN A 219 -3.79 -19.42 -14.86
N ASP A 220 -3.03 -19.23 -15.94
CA ASP A 220 -1.70 -18.65 -15.90
C ASP A 220 -1.76 -17.21 -15.40
N ASN A 221 -2.86 -16.51 -15.64
CA ASN A 221 -3.12 -15.18 -15.11
C ASN A 221 -3.17 -15.13 -13.57
N LEU A 222 -3.49 -16.22 -12.89
CA LEU A 222 -3.50 -16.28 -11.42
C LEU A 222 -2.14 -16.63 -10.83
N HIS A 223 -1.31 -17.40 -11.54
CA HIS A 223 0.02 -17.83 -11.07
C HIS A 223 1.05 -16.71 -11.15
N ARG A 224 0.89 -15.74 -12.03
CA ARG A 224 1.82 -14.63 -12.25
C ARG A 224 1.67 -13.46 -11.25
N GLY A 225 0.99 -13.65 -10.14
CA GLY A 225 0.90 -12.71 -9.00
C GLY A 225 0.33 -11.31 -9.28
N LEU A 226 0.81 -10.62 -10.32
CA LEU A 226 0.29 -9.32 -10.78
C LEU A 226 -0.97 -9.47 -11.64
N MET A 227 -1.18 -10.63 -12.24
CA MET A 227 -2.25 -10.88 -13.22
C MET A 227 -3.61 -11.16 -12.58
N SER A 228 -3.63 -11.64 -11.33
CA SER A 228 -4.89 -11.70 -10.57
C SER A 228 -5.51 -10.31 -10.41
N ILE A 229 -4.66 -9.26 -10.33
CA ILE A 229 -5.09 -7.87 -10.28
C ILE A 229 -5.74 -7.47 -11.61
N ASN A 230 -5.18 -7.88 -12.76
CA ASN A 230 -5.70 -7.53 -14.07
C ASN A 230 -7.08 -8.15 -14.32
N THR A 231 -7.27 -9.42 -13.99
CA THR A 231 -8.57 -10.08 -14.08
C THR A 231 -9.62 -9.40 -13.19
N VAL A 232 -9.25 -9.06 -11.95
CA VAL A 232 -10.10 -8.31 -11.02
C VAL A 232 -10.43 -6.92 -11.59
N GLU A 233 -9.44 -6.19 -12.11
CA GLU A 233 -9.65 -4.87 -12.69
C GLU A 233 -10.51 -4.94 -13.97
N ALA A 234 -10.35 -5.98 -14.81
CA ALA A 234 -11.19 -6.18 -15.99
C ALA A 234 -12.67 -6.37 -15.61
N ILE A 235 -12.94 -7.21 -14.62
CA ILE A 235 -14.29 -7.42 -14.11
C ILE A 235 -14.85 -6.11 -13.52
N ASN A 236 -14.09 -5.43 -12.67
CA ASN A 236 -14.52 -4.18 -12.04
C ASN A 236 -14.77 -3.08 -13.07
N CYS A 237 -13.94 -2.96 -14.12
CA CYS A 237 -14.13 -2.01 -15.19
C CYS A 237 -15.43 -2.27 -15.96
N ARG A 238 -15.72 -3.55 -16.27
CA ARG A 238 -16.99 -3.94 -16.92
C ARG A 238 -18.18 -3.59 -16.02
N LEU A 239 -18.15 -3.95 -14.74
CA LEU A 239 -19.22 -3.67 -13.76
C LEU A 239 -19.46 -2.16 -13.56
N ALA A 240 -18.40 -1.37 -13.48
CA ALA A 240 -18.49 0.09 -13.31
C ALA A 240 -19.17 0.79 -14.50
N ASN A 241 -18.99 0.24 -15.72
CA ASN A 241 -19.55 0.83 -16.93
C ASN A 241 -20.87 0.15 -17.39
N MET A 242 -21.30 -0.88 -16.68
CA MET A 242 -22.57 -1.58 -16.90
C MET A 242 -23.40 -1.58 -15.60
N PRO A 243 -23.86 -0.42 -15.10
CA PRO A 243 -24.49 -0.29 -13.78
C PRO A 243 -25.80 -1.09 -13.66
N GLN A 244 -26.46 -1.41 -14.78
CA GLN A 244 -27.64 -2.27 -14.83
C GLN A 244 -27.32 -3.74 -14.52
N LEU A 245 -26.07 -4.17 -14.73
CA LEU A 245 -25.64 -5.54 -14.44
C LEU A 245 -25.59 -5.74 -12.92
N TYR A 246 -26.40 -6.67 -12.44
CA TYR A 246 -26.59 -6.92 -10.99
C TYR A 246 -27.07 -5.69 -10.20
N ALA A 247 -27.92 -4.82 -10.80
CA ALA A 247 -28.38 -3.58 -10.18
C ALA A 247 -29.10 -3.79 -8.83
N GLY A 248 -29.73 -4.98 -8.62
CA GLY A 248 -30.37 -5.35 -7.35
C GLY A 248 -29.40 -5.80 -6.25
N GLU A 249 -28.13 -6.00 -6.58
CA GLU A 249 -27.12 -6.50 -5.63
C GLU A 249 -26.29 -5.35 -5.05
N PRO A 250 -25.90 -5.44 -3.76
CA PRO A 250 -24.94 -4.51 -3.17
C PRO A 250 -23.64 -4.45 -3.99
N SER A 251 -23.02 -3.28 -4.05
CA SER A 251 -21.81 -3.06 -4.87
C SER A 251 -20.69 -4.06 -4.59
N ASN A 252 -20.52 -4.45 -3.33
CA ASN A 252 -19.51 -5.42 -2.90
C ASN A 252 -19.86 -6.90 -3.24
N ALA A 253 -21.10 -7.20 -3.61
CA ALA A 253 -21.52 -8.54 -4.04
C ALA A 253 -21.47 -8.72 -5.57
N ARG A 254 -21.54 -7.64 -6.34
CA ARG A 254 -21.62 -7.68 -7.83
C ARG A 254 -20.46 -8.40 -8.48
N PHE A 255 -19.25 -8.25 -7.94
CA PHE A 255 -18.07 -8.96 -8.41
C PHE A 255 -18.28 -10.48 -8.35
N PHE A 256 -18.79 -10.99 -7.24
CA PHE A 256 -19.03 -12.41 -7.04
C PHE A 256 -20.16 -12.91 -7.93
N CYS A 257 -21.22 -12.12 -8.12
CA CYS A 257 -22.27 -12.47 -9.10
C CYS A 257 -21.69 -12.62 -10.50
N PHE A 258 -20.80 -11.71 -10.92
CA PHE A 258 -20.13 -11.79 -12.21
C PHE A 258 -19.27 -13.05 -12.34
N VAL A 259 -18.47 -13.37 -11.32
CA VAL A 259 -17.64 -14.59 -11.29
C VAL A 259 -18.51 -15.83 -11.38
N ARG A 260 -19.59 -15.89 -10.60
CA ARG A 260 -20.55 -17.02 -10.62
C ARG A 260 -21.09 -17.30 -12.01
N ASP A 261 -21.46 -16.25 -12.74
CA ASP A 261 -22.20 -16.33 -14.01
C ASP A 261 -21.30 -16.36 -15.24
N SER A 262 -20.03 -15.93 -15.14
CA SER A 262 -19.14 -15.74 -16.29
C SER A 262 -17.84 -16.54 -16.26
N ILE A 263 -17.40 -17.02 -15.10
CA ILE A 263 -16.16 -17.81 -14.98
C ILE A 263 -16.51 -19.29 -14.96
N SER A 264 -15.97 -20.02 -15.93
CA SER A 264 -16.23 -21.46 -16.12
C SER A 264 -15.06 -22.35 -15.69
N ASP A 265 -13.81 -21.86 -15.74
CA ASP A 265 -12.65 -22.62 -15.32
C ASP A 265 -12.74 -22.97 -13.82
N PRO A 266 -12.64 -24.25 -13.43
CA PRO A 266 -12.85 -24.66 -12.03
C PRO A 266 -11.82 -24.07 -11.05
N TYR A 267 -10.57 -23.89 -11.49
CA TYR A 267 -9.52 -23.34 -10.64
C TYR A 267 -9.69 -21.83 -10.46
N VAL A 268 -9.85 -21.10 -11.56
CA VAL A 268 -10.08 -19.64 -11.53
C VAL A 268 -11.33 -19.31 -10.73
N ARG A 269 -12.38 -20.11 -10.88
CA ARG A 269 -13.66 -19.96 -10.20
C ARG A 269 -13.56 -20.03 -8.67
N VAL A 270 -12.57 -20.75 -8.14
CA VAL A 270 -12.31 -20.84 -6.70
C VAL A 270 -11.26 -19.81 -6.26
N ALA A 271 -10.14 -19.75 -6.95
CA ALA A 271 -8.99 -18.95 -6.53
C ALA A 271 -9.24 -17.44 -6.61
N LEU A 272 -9.82 -16.96 -7.71
CA LEU A 272 -10.06 -15.53 -7.94
C LEU A 272 -11.00 -14.91 -6.90
N PRO A 273 -12.23 -15.42 -6.66
CA PRO A 273 -13.12 -14.83 -5.67
C PRO A 273 -12.60 -15.01 -4.24
N SER A 274 -11.84 -16.08 -3.96
CA SER A 274 -11.20 -16.27 -2.65
C SER A 274 -10.15 -15.23 -2.37
N HIS A 275 -9.34 -14.89 -3.37
CA HIS A 275 -8.38 -13.79 -3.27
C HIS A 275 -9.09 -12.46 -3.00
N VAL A 276 -10.11 -12.12 -3.77
CA VAL A 276 -10.86 -10.85 -3.62
C VAL A 276 -11.56 -10.79 -2.27
N MET A 277 -12.25 -11.85 -1.84
CA MET A 277 -12.90 -11.90 -0.54
C MET A 277 -11.90 -11.70 0.60
N SER A 278 -10.74 -12.35 0.52
CA SER A 278 -9.66 -12.19 1.50
C SER A 278 -9.17 -10.73 1.63
N GLN A 279 -9.13 -9.98 0.52
CA GLN A 279 -8.76 -8.55 0.53
C GLN A 279 -9.88 -7.65 1.08
N MET A 280 -11.13 -8.02 0.87
CA MET A 280 -12.29 -7.26 1.37
C MET A 280 -12.45 -7.37 2.89
N ILE A 281 -11.99 -8.45 3.51
CA ILE A 281 -11.97 -8.61 4.97
C ILE A 281 -10.85 -7.73 5.55
N ASN A 282 -11.14 -6.45 5.74
CA ASN A 282 -10.17 -5.49 6.26
C ASN A 282 -10.60 -4.98 7.64
N PRO A 283 -9.84 -5.31 8.71
CA PRO A 283 -10.16 -4.88 10.06
C PRO A 283 -10.12 -3.35 10.26
N ARG A 284 -9.40 -2.63 9.39
CA ARG A 284 -9.33 -1.16 9.46
C ARG A 284 -10.47 -0.45 8.72
N LYS A 285 -11.22 -1.19 7.89
CA LYS A 285 -12.35 -0.69 7.11
C LYS A 285 -13.46 -1.73 7.15
N PRO A 286 -14.10 -1.94 8.28
CA PRO A 286 -15.17 -2.93 8.40
C PRO A 286 -16.33 -2.57 7.47
N GLN A 287 -16.89 -3.58 6.82
CA GLN A 287 -18.05 -3.44 5.93
C GLN A 287 -18.92 -4.69 6.06
N ASN A 288 -20.22 -4.53 5.79
CA ASN A 288 -21.10 -5.69 5.71
C ASN A 288 -20.82 -6.47 4.43
N LEU A 289 -20.37 -7.70 4.57
CA LEU A 289 -20.07 -8.62 3.47
C LEU A 289 -21.05 -9.79 3.39
N ASP A 290 -22.13 -9.81 4.17
CA ASP A 290 -23.04 -10.96 4.29
C ASP A 290 -23.52 -11.43 2.91
N ARG A 291 -24.05 -10.51 2.10
CA ARG A 291 -24.50 -10.83 0.74
C ARG A 291 -23.37 -11.28 -0.18
N ALA A 292 -22.20 -10.67 -0.07
CA ALA A 292 -21.03 -11.09 -0.83
C ALA A 292 -20.60 -12.51 -0.45
N PHE A 293 -20.66 -12.86 0.85
CA PHE A 293 -20.37 -14.20 1.35
C PHE A 293 -21.40 -15.23 0.90
N GLU A 294 -22.68 -14.90 0.88
CA GLU A 294 -23.72 -15.80 0.34
C GLU A 294 -23.40 -16.17 -1.11
N VAL A 295 -23.12 -15.18 -1.96
CA VAL A 295 -22.78 -15.43 -3.36
C VAL A 295 -21.45 -16.19 -3.47
N TYR A 296 -20.44 -15.80 -2.71
CA TYR A 296 -19.14 -16.47 -2.66
C TYR A 296 -19.28 -17.96 -2.32
N HIS A 297 -20.10 -18.29 -1.31
CA HIS A 297 -20.39 -19.69 -0.95
C HIS A 297 -21.01 -20.48 -2.08
N THR A 298 -21.92 -19.88 -2.87
CA THR A 298 -22.50 -20.55 -4.04
C THR A 298 -21.47 -20.89 -5.14
N ILE A 299 -20.33 -20.18 -5.14
CA ILE A 299 -19.25 -20.38 -6.13
C ILE A 299 -18.28 -21.46 -5.66
N VAL A 300 -17.78 -21.35 -4.42
CA VAL A 300 -16.67 -22.18 -3.91
C VAL A 300 -17.12 -23.38 -3.09
N GLY A 301 -18.39 -23.41 -2.66
CA GLY A 301 -18.94 -24.49 -1.83
C GLY A 301 -18.26 -24.61 -0.47
N ASP A 302 -18.44 -25.77 0.17
CA ASP A 302 -17.85 -26.13 1.47
C ASP A 302 -16.37 -26.56 1.34
N THR A 303 -15.53 -25.68 0.83
CA THR A 303 -14.09 -25.93 0.71
C THR A 303 -13.34 -25.47 1.97
N SER A 304 -12.13 -26.00 2.20
CA SER A 304 -11.25 -25.52 3.29
C SER A 304 -10.94 -24.02 3.16
N VAL A 305 -10.75 -23.54 1.93
CA VAL A 305 -10.53 -22.13 1.63
C VAL A 305 -11.73 -21.27 2.04
N TYR A 306 -12.97 -21.76 1.78
CA TYR A 306 -14.18 -21.08 2.25
C TYR A 306 -14.19 -20.97 3.77
N HIS A 307 -13.97 -22.09 4.47
CA HIS A 307 -14.02 -22.11 5.93
C HIS A 307 -12.98 -21.18 6.57
N ASP A 308 -11.75 -21.15 6.04
CA ASP A 308 -10.70 -20.27 6.55
C ASP A 308 -11.06 -18.80 6.35
N ILE A 309 -11.55 -18.43 5.18
CA ILE A 309 -11.93 -17.04 4.87
C ILE A 309 -13.20 -16.66 5.66
N HIS A 310 -14.18 -17.56 5.78
CA HIS A 310 -15.41 -17.31 6.55
C HIS A 310 -15.13 -17.15 8.04
N LYS A 311 -14.24 -17.96 8.61
CA LYS A 311 -13.78 -17.80 9.99
C LYS A 311 -13.15 -16.40 10.20
N ARG A 312 -12.25 -15.99 9.30
CA ARG A 312 -11.66 -14.64 9.34
C ARG A 312 -12.72 -13.56 9.22
N TYR A 313 -13.75 -13.76 8.41
CA TYR A 313 -14.88 -12.84 8.32
C TYR A 313 -15.64 -12.75 9.65
N LEU A 314 -16.01 -13.89 10.25
CA LEU A 314 -16.69 -13.91 11.55
C LEU A 314 -15.85 -13.25 12.66
N ASP A 315 -14.56 -13.52 12.68
CA ASP A 315 -13.61 -12.87 13.62
C ASP A 315 -13.54 -11.35 13.40
N ASN A 316 -13.80 -10.88 12.18
CA ASN A 316 -13.84 -9.46 11.82
C ASN A 316 -15.25 -8.87 11.84
N SER A 317 -16.31 -9.64 11.58
CA SER A 317 -17.71 -9.18 11.65
C SER A 317 -18.18 -8.95 13.09
N SER A 318 -17.45 -9.51 14.06
CA SER A 318 -17.56 -9.06 15.45
C SER A 318 -17.01 -7.62 15.65
N GLN A 319 -16.51 -6.97 14.58
CA GLN A 319 -16.16 -5.56 14.63
C GLN A 319 -17.40 -4.69 14.51
N LEU A 320 -17.39 -3.67 15.29
CA LEU A 320 -18.43 -2.68 15.33
C LEU A 320 -18.46 -1.86 14.04
N LEU A 321 -19.60 -1.84 13.38
CA LEU A 321 -19.78 -1.13 12.10
C LEU A 321 -20.43 0.24 12.31
N PRO A 322 -20.16 1.23 11.46
CA PRO A 322 -20.92 2.46 11.41
C PRO A 322 -22.42 2.20 11.28
N GLY A 323 -23.22 2.95 12.03
CA GLY A 323 -24.68 2.80 12.13
C GLY A 323 -25.17 1.77 13.16
N GLN A 324 -24.29 0.92 13.69
CA GLN A 324 -24.65 0.00 14.77
C GLN A 324 -24.68 0.71 16.12
N PRO A 325 -25.53 0.28 17.08
CA PRO A 325 -25.46 0.74 18.46
C PRO A 325 -24.05 0.47 19.04
N ALA A 326 -23.49 1.46 19.72
CA ALA A 326 -22.21 1.30 20.39
C ALA A 326 -22.35 0.31 21.57
N PRO A 327 -21.53 -0.74 21.66
CA PRO A 327 -21.51 -1.62 22.81
C PRO A 327 -21.24 -0.85 24.10
N ASP A 328 -22.01 -1.14 25.12
CA ASP A 328 -21.90 -0.49 26.40
C ASP A 328 -20.74 -1.05 27.25
N PHE A 329 -20.14 -0.20 28.06
CA PHE A 329 -19.11 -0.56 29.02
C PHE A 329 -19.10 0.40 30.21
N GLU A 330 -18.47 -0.04 31.29
CA GLU A 330 -18.35 0.73 32.52
C GLU A 330 -17.12 1.64 32.50
N MET A 331 -17.29 2.85 33.01
CA MET A 331 -16.21 3.82 33.28
C MET A 331 -16.53 4.59 34.57
N TYR A 332 -15.59 5.38 35.04
CA TYR A 332 -15.72 6.10 36.30
C TYR A 332 -15.55 7.61 36.08
N ASP A 333 -16.40 8.41 36.70
CA ASP A 333 -16.25 9.86 36.71
C ASP A 333 -15.11 10.31 37.66
N VAL A 334 -14.80 11.61 37.69
CA VAL A 334 -13.74 12.18 38.53
C VAL A 334 -14.01 11.95 40.03
N LYS A 335 -15.28 11.78 40.41
CA LYS A 335 -15.69 11.50 41.81
C LYS A 335 -15.58 10.01 42.15
N GLY A 336 -15.34 9.15 41.17
CA GLY A 336 -15.27 7.70 41.32
C GLY A 336 -16.65 7.02 41.20
N ASN A 337 -17.68 7.71 40.75
CA ASN A 337 -18.97 7.09 40.47
C ASN A 337 -18.92 6.29 39.18
N LYS A 338 -19.53 5.11 39.18
CA LYS A 338 -19.70 4.27 38.01
C LYS A 338 -20.67 4.93 37.04
N VAL A 339 -20.27 5.00 35.75
CA VAL A 339 -21.05 5.56 34.66
C VAL A 339 -21.00 4.60 33.48
N MET A 340 -22.15 4.30 32.89
CA MET A 340 -22.21 3.52 31.66
C MET A 340 -21.92 4.40 30.44
N PHE A 341 -21.17 3.90 29.48
CA PHE A 341 -20.82 4.65 28.28
C PHE A 341 -22.05 5.10 27.49
N SER A 342 -23.09 4.25 27.42
CA SER A 342 -24.37 4.56 26.79
C SER A 342 -25.08 5.78 27.42
N ALA A 343 -24.84 6.08 28.68
CA ALA A 343 -25.39 7.26 29.34
C ALA A 343 -24.66 8.55 28.92
N VAL A 344 -23.49 8.43 28.32
CA VAL A 344 -22.65 9.57 27.96
C VAL A 344 -22.73 9.88 26.46
N ILE A 345 -22.87 8.87 25.61
CA ILE A 345 -23.09 9.06 24.18
C ILE A 345 -24.59 9.18 23.87
N GLY A 346 -24.95 9.75 22.74
CA GLY A 346 -26.34 9.92 22.34
C GLY A 346 -27.02 11.11 23.02
N GLY A 347 -28.34 11.00 23.32
CA GLY A 347 -29.14 12.11 23.88
C GLY A 347 -29.30 13.27 22.90
N GLY A 348 -29.41 12.98 21.61
CA GLY A 348 -29.55 13.94 20.51
C GLY A 348 -28.26 14.68 20.13
N LYS A 349 -27.10 14.29 20.66
CA LYS A 349 -25.82 14.97 20.40
C LYS A 349 -24.83 14.04 19.75
N VAL A 350 -24.17 14.51 18.72
CA VAL A 350 -22.96 13.88 18.18
C VAL A 350 -21.88 13.95 19.24
N THR A 351 -21.30 12.81 19.60
CA THR A 351 -20.28 12.74 20.67
C THR A 351 -18.93 12.36 20.05
N TYR A 352 -17.94 13.24 20.23
CA TYR A 352 -16.55 13.00 19.90
C TYR A 352 -15.80 12.57 21.15
N VAL A 353 -15.24 11.36 21.14
CA VAL A 353 -14.59 10.72 22.28
C VAL A 353 -13.10 10.57 22.03
N ASP A 354 -12.31 11.06 22.97
CA ASP A 354 -10.87 10.92 23.04
C ASP A 354 -10.50 9.83 24.07
N PHE A 355 -9.82 8.78 23.62
CA PHE A 355 -9.22 7.77 24.50
C PHE A 355 -7.74 8.03 24.63
N TRP A 356 -7.28 8.31 25.84
CA TRP A 356 -5.95 8.80 26.13
C TRP A 356 -5.36 8.25 27.44
N ALA A 357 -4.16 8.66 27.82
CA ALA A 357 -3.59 8.45 29.14
C ALA A 357 -2.48 9.47 29.44
N THR A 358 -2.21 9.71 30.72
CA THR A 358 -1.16 10.67 31.17
C THR A 358 0.24 10.27 30.72
N TRP A 359 0.51 8.99 30.54
CA TRP A 359 1.80 8.44 30.08
C TRP A 359 1.93 8.42 28.54
N CYS A 360 0.86 8.72 27.79
CA CYS A 360 0.84 8.68 26.34
C CYS A 360 1.27 10.02 25.74
N GLY A 361 2.57 10.17 25.41
CA GLY A 361 3.10 11.40 24.85
C GLY A 361 2.34 11.90 23.61
N PRO A 362 2.05 11.07 22.59
CA PRO A 362 1.25 11.47 21.45
C PRO A 362 -0.18 11.91 21.80
N CYS A 363 -0.79 11.37 22.88
CA CYS A 363 -2.10 11.81 23.35
C CYS A 363 -2.02 13.21 23.96
N VAL A 364 -1.04 13.45 24.84
CA VAL A 364 -0.80 14.76 25.46
C VAL A 364 -0.58 15.84 24.40
N ALA A 365 0.10 15.51 23.30
CA ALA A 365 0.30 16.44 22.18
C ALA A 365 -1.01 16.86 21.48
N GLU A 366 -2.06 16.05 21.53
CA GLU A 366 -3.38 16.37 20.94
C GLU A 366 -4.26 17.22 21.87
N ILE A 367 -4.01 17.28 23.18
CA ILE A 367 -4.83 18.04 24.15
C ILE A 367 -5.00 19.51 23.76
N PRO A 368 -3.94 20.29 23.41
CA PRO A 368 -4.12 21.67 23.04
C PRO A 368 -4.95 21.88 21.76
N HIS A 369 -4.96 20.88 20.87
CA HIS A 369 -5.79 20.90 19.67
C HIS A 369 -7.25 20.61 20.02
N LEU A 370 -7.49 19.67 20.93
CA LEU A 370 -8.82 19.34 21.42
C LEU A 370 -9.44 20.53 22.19
N GLU A 371 -8.68 21.19 23.05
CA GLU A 371 -9.10 22.40 23.76
C GLU A 371 -9.58 23.50 22.80
N ARG A 372 -8.79 23.76 21.74
CA ARG A 372 -9.18 24.73 20.70
C ARG A 372 -10.46 24.32 19.99
N LEU A 373 -10.59 23.05 19.65
CA LEU A 373 -11.79 22.52 18.99
C LEU A 373 -13.04 22.63 19.89
N VAL A 374 -12.88 22.34 21.19
CA VAL A 374 -13.95 22.49 22.21
C VAL A 374 -14.36 23.95 22.33
N GLU A 375 -13.43 24.89 22.44
CA GLU A 375 -13.74 26.31 22.57
C GLU A 375 -14.39 26.87 21.30
N GLU A 376 -13.90 26.52 20.13
CA GLU A 376 -14.50 26.91 18.85
C GLU A 376 -15.95 26.45 18.68
N LEU A 377 -16.27 25.26 19.18
CA LEU A 377 -17.61 24.64 19.05
C LEU A 377 -18.47 24.76 20.31
N LYS A 378 -18.04 25.53 21.30
CA LYS A 378 -18.71 25.71 22.61
C LYS A 378 -20.16 26.15 22.50
N GLY A 379 -20.54 26.91 21.48
CA GLY A 379 -21.92 27.34 21.22
C GLY A 379 -22.78 26.30 20.52
N ASN A 380 -22.22 25.20 20.05
CA ASN A 380 -22.96 24.17 19.33
C ASN A 380 -23.49 23.09 20.28
N ASN A 381 -24.75 23.24 20.67
CA ASN A 381 -25.42 22.31 21.62
C ASN A 381 -25.70 20.91 21.01
N LYS A 382 -25.43 20.70 19.73
CA LYS A 382 -25.58 19.40 19.05
C LYS A 382 -24.31 18.53 19.15
N ILE A 383 -23.21 19.08 19.67
CA ILE A 383 -21.94 18.37 19.79
C ILE A 383 -21.57 18.20 21.26
N ARG A 384 -20.98 17.07 21.57
CA ARG A 384 -20.43 16.75 22.90
C ARG A 384 -19.00 16.26 22.74
N PHE A 385 -18.13 16.72 23.64
CA PHE A 385 -16.76 16.24 23.77
C PHE A 385 -16.61 15.44 25.06
N VAL A 386 -15.89 14.34 25.00
CA VAL A 386 -15.63 13.43 26.13
C VAL A 386 -14.19 12.94 26.02
N SER A 387 -13.46 12.93 27.13
CA SER A 387 -12.20 12.21 27.24
C SER A 387 -12.31 11.04 28.21
N VAL A 388 -11.78 9.90 27.82
CA VAL A 388 -11.75 8.67 28.61
C VAL A 388 -10.30 8.25 28.80
N SER A 389 -9.80 8.34 30.01
CA SER A 389 -8.44 7.94 30.34
C SER A 389 -8.35 6.43 30.51
N LEU A 390 -7.27 5.85 30.00
CA LEU A 390 -6.82 4.47 30.22
C LEU A 390 -5.66 4.40 31.24
N ASP A 391 -5.62 5.35 32.17
CA ASP A 391 -4.65 5.29 33.26
C ASP A 391 -5.06 4.25 34.30
N GLU A 392 -4.20 3.29 34.59
CA GLU A 392 -4.36 2.35 35.70
C GLU A 392 -4.18 3.06 37.05
N ASN A 393 -3.36 4.11 37.08
CA ASN A 393 -3.18 4.98 38.26
C ASN A 393 -4.18 6.14 38.21
N VAL A 394 -5.32 5.94 38.86
CA VAL A 394 -6.44 6.90 38.92
C VAL A 394 -6.03 8.21 39.59
N ASP A 395 -5.16 8.18 40.62
CA ASP A 395 -4.70 9.38 41.31
C ASP A 395 -3.85 10.27 40.40
N LYS A 396 -2.96 9.66 39.63
CA LYS A 396 -2.16 10.38 38.64
C LYS A 396 -3.02 11.05 37.58
N TRP A 397 -4.05 10.36 37.09
CA TRP A 397 -5.03 10.93 36.18
C TRP A 397 -5.77 12.11 36.81
N LYS A 398 -6.28 11.99 38.03
CA LYS A 398 -6.95 13.08 38.75
C LYS A 398 -6.04 14.28 38.95
N GLN A 399 -4.77 14.05 39.31
CA GLN A 399 -3.77 15.13 39.45
C GLN A 399 -3.54 15.88 38.13
N SER A 400 -3.53 15.19 36.98
CA SER A 400 -3.42 15.86 35.69
C SER A 400 -4.63 16.75 35.41
N LEU A 401 -5.85 16.31 35.74
CA LEU A 401 -7.06 17.11 35.58
C LEU A 401 -7.09 18.36 36.46
N GLU A 402 -6.51 18.30 37.65
CA GLU A 402 -6.38 19.47 38.54
C GLU A 402 -5.45 20.54 37.94
N THR A 403 -4.46 20.10 37.17
CA THR A 403 -3.51 20.97 36.47
C THR A 403 -4.11 21.58 35.21
N ASP A 404 -4.66 20.73 34.35
CA ASP A 404 -5.09 21.09 32.99
C ASP A 404 -6.52 21.68 32.95
N LYS A 405 -7.36 21.33 33.91
CA LYS A 405 -8.73 21.82 34.11
C LYS A 405 -9.60 21.81 32.82
N PRO A 406 -9.71 20.66 32.13
CA PRO A 406 -10.48 20.59 30.90
C PRO A 406 -11.95 20.98 31.12
N SER A 407 -12.54 21.72 30.18
CA SER A 407 -13.91 22.21 30.25
C SER A 407 -14.97 21.20 29.80
N TRP A 408 -14.56 19.99 29.37
CA TRP A 408 -15.45 18.92 28.93
C TRP A 408 -15.38 17.70 29.85
N ALA A 409 -16.31 16.77 29.65
CA ALA A 409 -16.48 15.60 30.53
C ALA A 409 -15.27 14.66 30.49
N GLN A 410 -14.85 14.22 31.68
CA GLN A 410 -13.70 13.36 31.90
C GLN A 410 -14.09 12.07 32.62
N TYR A 411 -13.64 10.94 32.09
CA TYR A 411 -13.87 9.61 32.65
C TYR A 411 -12.57 8.80 32.65
N ASN A 412 -12.56 7.71 33.42
CA ASN A 412 -11.43 6.79 33.47
C ASN A 412 -11.90 5.33 33.41
N ILE A 413 -11.10 4.48 32.77
CA ILE A 413 -11.24 3.03 32.75
C ILE A 413 -9.93 2.45 33.34
N PRO A 414 -9.91 2.13 34.64
CA PRO A 414 -8.67 1.74 35.34
C PRO A 414 -8.11 0.38 34.89
N GLU A 415 -8.93 -0.48 34.28
CA GLU A 415 -8.46 -1.74 33.67
C GLU A 415 -7.71 -1.51 32.35
N ALA A 416 -7.71 -0.30 31.81
CA ALA A 416 -6.98 0.11 30.60
C ALA A 416 -7.22 -0.85 29.41
N PHE A 417 -6.16 -1.37 28.81
CA PHE A 417 -6.28 -2.32 27.69
C PHE A 417 -6.84 -3.70 28.07
N ARG A 418 -6.96 -4.03 29.34
CA ARG A 418 -7.61 -5.26 29.82
C ARG A 418 -9.12 -5.12 29.97
N SER A 419 -9.66 -3.91 29.87
CA SER A 419 -11.08 -3.60 30.04
C SER A 419 -11.97 -4.26 28.99
N THR A 420 -13.25 -4.41 29.33
CA THR A 420 -14.30 -4.81 28.39
C THR A 420 -14.38 -3.88 27.17
N PHE A 421 -14.12 -2.59 27.39
CA PHE A 421 -14.02 -1.59 26.32
C PHE A 421 -12.93 -1.99 25.31
N ALA A 422 -11.68 -2.15 25.76
CA ALA A 422 -10.55 -2.43 24.88
C ALA A 422 -10.76 -3.74 24.08
N GLN A 423 -11.33 -4.76 24.72
CA GLN A 423 -11.63 -6.04 24.07
C GLN A 423 -12.73 -5.91 23.01
N ARG A 424 -13.87 -5.25 23.34
CA ARG A 424 -15.02 -5.11 22.44
C ARG A 424 -14.74 -4.19 21.26
N TYR A 425 -14.06 -3.07 21.52
CA TYR A 425 -13.72 -2.09 20.49
C TYR A 425 -12.39 -2.38 19.80
N LYS A 426 -11.70 -3.48 20.18
CA LYS A 426 -10.39 -3.92 19.66
C LYS A 426 -9.33 -2.80 19.69
N VAL A 427 -9.34 -2.04 20.78
CA VAL A 427 -8.38 -0.94 21.01
C VAL A 427 -7.08 -1.50 21.55
N ASN A 428 -6.03 -1.45 20.73
CA ASN A 428 -4.70 -1.95 21.05
C ASN A 428 -3.66 -0.83 21.25
N GLY A 429 -4.09 0.44 21.15
CA GLY A 429 -3.21 1.60 21.30
C GLY A 429 -3.97 2.90 21.34
N ILE A 430 -3.33 3.91 21.93
CA ILE A 430 -3.81 5.29 22.02
C ILE A 430 -2.76 6.25 21.45
N PRO A 431 -3.13 7.47 20.98
CA PRO A 431 -4.47 8.05 21.03
C PRO A 431 -5.46 7.39 20.07
N GLN A 432 -6.69 7.21 20.53
CA GLN A 432 -7.79 6.71 19.73
C GLN A 432 -8.96 7.68 19.82
N PHE A 433 -9.48 8.11 18.69
CA PHE A 433 -10.64 9.01 18.62
C PHE A 433 -11.81 8.28 17.98
N MET A 434 -13.01 8.47 18.57
CA MET A 434 -14.23 7.84 18.08
C MET A 434 -15.36 8.86 18.00
N LEU A 435 -16.30 8.61 17.07
CA LEU A 435 -17.43 9.47 16.82
C LEU A 435 -18.74 8.67 16.86
N PHE A 436 -19.71 9.19 17.59
CA PHE A 436 -21.04 8.60 17.80
C PHE A 436 -22.12 9.60 17.46
N ASP A 437 -23.26 9.11 16.93
CA ASP A 437 -24.42 9.95 16.60
C ASP A 437 -25.29 10.27 17.83
N GLY A 438 -26.39 11.01 17.59
CA GLY A 438 -27.33 11.41 18.63
C GLY A 438 -28.12 10.26 19.28
N GLU A 439 -28.18 9.10 18.64
CA GLU A 439 -28.80 7.88 19.15
C GLU A 439 -27.78 6.93 19.80
N GLY A 440 -26.50 7.31 19.90
CA GLY A 440 -25.44 6.48 20.45
C GLY A 440 -24.98 5.38 19.48
N ARG A 441 -25.17 5.57 18.17
CA ARG A 441 -24.67 4.66 17.15
C ARG A 441 -23.27 5.10 16.71
N ILE A 442 -22.49 4.15 16.28
CA ILE A 442 -21.14 4.39 15.76
C ILE A 442 -21.22 5.17 14.46
N ILE A 443 -20.53 6.31 14.39
CA ILE A 443 -20.23 7.00 13.12
C ILE A 443 -18.85 6.56 12.63
N ASP A 444 -17.82 6.68 13.48
CA ASP A 444 -16.45 6.33 13.13
C ASP A 444 -15.65 5.93 14.38
N LEU A 445 -15.05 4.75 14.37
CA LEU A 445 -14.18 4.27 15.46
C LEU A 445 -12.72 4.71 15.29
N ASN A 446 -12.39 5.33 14.16
CA ASN A 446 -11.07 5.88 13.85
C ASN A 446 -11.19 7.34 13.39
N ALA A 447 -11.97 8.13 14.10
CA ALA A 447 -12.22 9.52 13.76
C ALA A 447 -10.91 10.32 13.68
N PRO A 448 -10.83 11.34 12.80
CA PRO A 448 -9.64 12.17 12.68
C PRO A 448 -9.26 12.81 14.01
N ARG A 449 -7.95 12.96 14.25
CA ARG A 449 -7.40 13.61 15.45
C ARG A 449 -7.79 15.08 15.51
N PRO A 450 -7.81 15.71 16.70
CA PRO A 450 -8.09 17.15 16.85
C PRO A 450 -7.15 18.06 16.06
N SER A 451 -5.90 17.64 15.86
CA SER A 451 -4.91 18.36 15.03
C SER A 451 -5.21 18.33 13.52
N ASN A 452 -6.12 17.46 13.08
CA ASN A 452 -6.51 17.33 11.67
C ASN A 452 -7.79 18.15 11.40
N ASN A 453 -7.73 19.14 10.50
CA ASN A 453 -8.89 19.98 10.16
C ASN A 453 -10.13 19.22 9.70
N LYS A 454 -9.98 18.00 9.20
CA LYS A 454 -11.08 17.16 8.74
C LYS A 454 -12.11 16.86 9.85
N ILE A 455 -11.69 16.79 11.12
CA ILE A 455 -12.65 16.59 12.22
C ILE A 455 -13.59 17.78 12.37
N ARG A 456 -13.09 19.00 12.19
CA ARG A 456 -13.91 20.21 12.22
C ARG A 456 -14.98 20.19 11.13
N GLU A 457 -14.59 19.81 9.89
CA GLU A 457 -15.52 19.68 8.76
C GLU A 457 -16.62 18.66 9.08
N ILE A 458 -16.25 17.49 9.60
CA ILE A 458 -17.20 16.43 10.00
C ILE A 458 -18.17 16.93 11.07
N LEU A 459 -17.67 17.58 12.14
CA LEU A 459 -18.49 18.04 13.25
C LEU A 459 -19.39 19.23 12.87
N THR A 460 -19.01 20.06 11.89
CA THR A 460 -19.77 21.24 11.47
C THR A 460 -20.65 20.99 10.25
N GLY A 461 -20.47 19.86 9.55
CA GLY A 461 -21.19 19.56 8.32
C GLY A 461 -20.83 20.46 7.14
N LYS A 462 -19.60 21.04 7.15
CA LYS A 462 -19.10 21.96 6.12
C LYS A 462 -18.03 21.31 5.28
#